data_09d82f22bd088107f433e5990fe3aaaf
#
_entry.id   09d82f22bd088107f433e5990fe3aaaf
#
_cell.length_a   1.000
_cell.length_b   1.000
_cell.length_c   1.000
_cell.angle_alpha   90.00
_cell.angle_beta   90.00
_cell.angle_gamma   90.00
#
_symmetry.space_group_name_H-M   'P 1'
#
loop_
_entity.id
_entity.type
_entity.pdbx_description
1 polymer ?
#
loop_
_entity_poly.entity_id
_entity_poly.type
_entity_poly.pdbx_seq_one_letter_code
_entity_poly.pdbx_strand_id
1 'polypeptide(L)'
;MSEILKLVIAAKENDADPLKELCFGIIPNYQAMSIIVSCKIDLRGCRKMINIYGINHAIKRHGNNIEESKNNQVGIVDSDFDLIPIIISDSDFIERGTDTARGNPVLKFYKKINAKNYILVMTYFKGGRKGAKLEFDTMYIKK
;
A
#
# COMPACT_ATOMS: atom_id res chain seq x y z
N MET A 1 -14.99 -1.59 13.42
CA MET A 1 -13.70 -2.10 12.88
C MET A 1 -13.74 -2.01 11.37
N SER A 2 -12.68 -1.47 10.77
CA SER A 2 -12.60 -1.31 9.32
C SER A 2 -12.47 -2.65 8.60
N GLU A 3 -12.83 -2.69 7.33
CA GLU A 3 -12.68 -3.89 6.50
C GLU A 3 -11.19 -4.26 6.34
N ILE A 4 -10.31 -3.25 6.25
CA ILE A 4 -8.86 -3.50 6.16
C ILE A 4 -8.37 -4.17 7.45
N LEU A 5 -8.76 -3.67 8.62
CA LEU A 5 -8.33 -4.26 9.90
C LEU A 5 -8.87 -5.69 10.06
N LYS A 6 -10.09 -5.96 9.61
CA LYS A 6 -10.62 -7.33 9.58
C LYS A 6 -9.74 -8.26 8.73
N LEU A 7 -9.25 -7.77 7.59
CA LEU A 7 -8.36 -8.53 6.73
C LEU A 7 -7.01 -8.76 7.39
N VAL A 8 -6.48 -7.77 8.12
CA VAL A 8 -5.22 -7.91 8.88
C VAL A 8 -5.35 -9.00 9.93
N ILE A 9 -6.47 -9.02 10.66
CA ILE A 9 -6.74 -10.06 11.67
C ILE A 9 -6.81 -11.43 11.00
N ALA A 10 -7.52 -11.55 9.88
CA ALA A 10 -7.62 -12.80 9.12
C ALA A 10 -6.25 -13.27 8.63
N ALA A 11 -5.35 -12.35 8.26
CA ALA A 11 -4.01 -12.68 7.79
C ALA A 11 -3.16 -13.40 8.83
N LYS A 12 -3.48 -13.24 10.10
CA LYS A 12 -2.74 -13.87 11.21
C LYS A 12 -3.21 -15.28 11.54
N GLU A 13 -4.28 -15.75 10.90
CA GLU A 13 -4.79 -17.09 11.09
C GLU A 13 -3.90 -18.12 10.37
N ASN A 14 -3.75 -19.31 10.95
CA ASN A 14 -2.84 -20.35 10.45
C ASN A 14 -3.19 -20.85 9.04
N ASP A 15 -4.47 -20.84 8.70
CA ASP A 15 -5.00 -21.35 7.42
C ASP A 15 -5.49 -20.23 6.49
N ALA A 16 -5.00 -19.01 6.71
CA ALA A 16 -5.41 -17.86 5.89
C ALA A 16 -5.05 -18.07 4.42
N ASP A 17 -6.03 -17.83 3.53
CA ASP A 17 -5.82 -17.87 2.08
C ASP A 17 -5.00 -16.63 1.66
N PRO A 18 -3.75 -16.79 1.16
CA PRO A 18 -2.92 -15.65 0.78
C PRO A 18 -3.51 -14.83 -0.36
N LEU A 19 -4.42 -15.40 -1.15
CA LEU A 19 -5.06 -14.72 -2.28
C LEU A 19 -6.32 -13.95 -1.89
N LYS A 20 -6.78 -14.07 -0.63
CA LYS A 20 -7.93 -13.30 -0.16
C LYS A 20 -7.61 -11.82 -0.21
N GLU A 21 -8.45 -11.06 -0.92
CA GLU A 21 -8.20 -9.65 -1.18
C GLU A 21 -9.43 -8.78 -0.86
N LEU A 22 -9.17 -7.49 -0.72
CA LEU A 22 -10.19 -6.47 -0.48
C LEU A 22 -9.96 -5.31 -1.44
N CYS A 23 -11.02 -4.90 -2.15
CA CYS A 23 -11.04 -3.63 -2.86
C CYS A 23 -11.54 -2.56 -1.89
N PHE A 24 -10.72 -1.54 -1.61
CA PHE A 24 -11.13 -0.48 -0.69
C PHE A 24 -11.39 0.86 -1.37
N GLY A 25 -11.68 0.83 -2.66
CA GLY A 25 -12.10 1.99 -3.42
C GLY A 25 -11.48 2.07 -4.81
N ILE A 26 -11.78 3.17 -5.48
CA ILE A 26 -11.27 3.47 -6.82
C ILE A 26 -10.54 4.80 -6.74
N ILE A 27 -9.45 4.93 -7.49
CA ILE A 27 -8.69 6.19 -7.57
C ILE A 27 -9.59 7.28 -8.18
N PRO A 28 -9.84 8.40 -7.48
CA PRO A 28 -10.64 9.49 -8.03
C PRO A 28 -9.96 10.15 -9.23
N ASN A 29 -10.76 10.67 -10.17
CA ASN A 29 -10.22 11.30 -11.38
C ASN A 29 -9.24 12.44 -11.08
N TYR A 30 -9.54 13.30 -10.09
CA TYR A 30 -8.65 14.42 -9.76
C TYR A 30 -7.27 13.92 -9.34
N GLN A 31 -7.20 12.84 -8.56
CA GLN A 31 -5.94 12.25 -8.12
C GLN A 31 -5.24 11.55 -9.28
N ALA A 32 -5.98 10.82 -10.11
CA ALA A 32 -5.44 10.14 -11.28
C ALA A 32 -4.77 11.14 -12.24
N MET A 33 -5.38 12.31 -12.45
CA MET A 33 -4.80 13.35 -13.29
C MET A 33 -3.48 13.90 -12.71
N SER A 34 -3.43 14.13 -11.41
CA SER A 34 -2.22 14.56 -10.73
C SER A 34 -1.09 13.52 -10.88
N ILE A 35 -1.41 12.24 -10.73
CA ILE A 35 -0.45 11.14 -10.85
C ILE A 35 0.08 11.01 -12.29
N ILE A 36 -0.75 11.20 -13.30
CA ILE A 36 -0.29 11.21 -14.70
C ILE A 36 0.81 12.25 -14.90
N VAL A 37 0.61 13.45 -14.35
CA VAL A 37 1.58 14.54 -14.50
C VAL A 37 2.90 14.21 -13.81
N SER A 38 2.85 13.71 -12.57
CA SER A 38 4.06 13.49 -11.75
C SER A 38 4.73 12.15 -12.02
N CYS A 39 3.97 11.09 -12.28
CA CYS A 39 4.48 9.71 -12.36
C CYS A 39 4.37 9.08 -13.76
N LYS A 40 3.67 9.73 -14.69
CA LYS A 40 3.48 9.22 -16.07
C LYS A 40 2.74 7.88 -16.12
N ILE A 41 1.82 7.65 -15.20
CA ILE A 41 0.98 6.45 -15.11
C ILE A 41 -0.47 6.90 -15.06
N ASP A 42 -1.33 6.29 -15.89
CA ASP A 42 -2.76 6.57 -15.89
C ASP A 42 -3.49 5.62 -14.96
N LEU A 43 -3.93 6.14 -13.81
CA LEU A 43 -4.66 5.38 -12.79
C LEU A 43 -6.17 5.61 -12.83
N ARG A 44 -6.72 6.19 -13.91
CA ARG A 44 -8.17 6.44 -14.01
C ARG A 44 -8.94 5.13 -13.92
N GLY A 45 -9.93 5.08 -13.01
CA GLY A 45 -10.75 3.90 -12.79
C GLY A 45 -10.03 2.74 -12.10
N CYS A 46 -8.80 2.95 -11.65
CA CYS A 46 -7.99 1.92 -11.02
C CYS A 46 -8.54 1.56 -9.63
N ARG A 47 -8.69 0.26 -9.37
CA ARG A 47 -9.14 -0.24 -8.06
C ARG A 47 -7.96 -0.25 -7.08
N LYS A 48 -8.23 0.14 -5.83
CA LYS A 48 -7.25 0.06 -4.74
C LYS A 48 -7.45 -1.28 -4.03
N MET A 49 -6.43 -2.13 -4.05
CA MET A 49 -6.52 -3.51 -3.57
C MET A 49 -5.48 -3.81 -2.50
N ILE A 50 -5.85 -4.65 -1.54
CA ILE A 50 -4.95 -5.20 -0.54
C ILE A 50 -5.28 -6.67 -0.34
N ASN A 51 -4.27 -7.53 -0.21
CA ASN A 51 -4.46 -8.96 0.02
C ASN A 51 -3.66 -9.45 1.22
N ILE A 52 -3.99 -10.67 1.65
CA ILE A 52 -3.36 -11.29 2.83
C ILE A 52 -1.86 -11.51 2.61
N TYR A 53 -1.45 -11.91 1.41
CA TYR A 53 -0.03 -12.07 1.11
C TYR A 53 0.74 -10.76 1.34
N GLY A 54 0.23 -9.65 0.83
CA GLY A 54 0.87 -8.34 1.00
C GLY A 54 0.95 -7.91 2.46
N ILE A 55 -0.12 -8.14 3.21
CA ILE A 55 -0.16 -7.82 4.65
C ILE A 55 0.92 -8.61 5.40
N ASN A 56 0.97 -9.93 5.21
CA ASN A 56 1.95 -10.78 5.87
C ASN A 56 3.38 -10.43 5.46
N HIS A 57 3.59 -10.10 4.19
CA HIS A 57 4.89 -9.68 3.68
C HIS A 57 5.36 -8.40 4.37
N ALA A 58 4.48 -7.41 4.51
CA ALA A 58 4.80 -6.15 5.18
C ALA A 58 5.11 -6.36 6.67
N ILE A 59 4.31 -7.17 7.37
CA ILE A 59 4.53 -7.48 8.78
C ILE A 59 5.87 -8.19 8.95
N LYS A 60 6.18 -9.16 8.11
CA LYS A 60 7.44 -9.92 8.18
C LYS A 60 8.64 -9.01 7.97
N ARG A 61 8.57 -8.08 7.02
CA ARG A 61 9.70 -7.19 6.68
C ARG A 61 9.84 -6.01 7.61
N HIS A 62 8.73 -5.46 8.11
CA HIS A 62 8.73 -4.16 8.79
C HIS A 62 8.02 -4.17 10.15
N GLY A 63 7.57 -5.32 10.63
CA GLY A 63 6.85 -5.43 11.89
C GLY A 63 7.74 -5.55 13.13
N ASN A 64 9.04 -5.78 12.97
CA ASN A 64 9.96 -5.91 14.09
C ASN A 64 10.62 -4.57 14.40
N ASN A 65 10.22 -3.96 15.50
CA ASN A 65 10.70 -2.62 15.87
C ASN A 65 12.21 -2.57 16.13
N ILE A 66 12.80 -3.64 16.64
CA ILE A 66 14.25 -3.72 16.89
C ILE A 66 15.01 -3.70 15.57
N GLU A 67 14.59 -4.52 14.60
CA GLU A 67 15.22 -4.57 13.29
C GLU A 67 15.00 -3.26 12.51
N GLU A 68 13.79 -2.68 12.58
CA GLU A 68 13.49 -1.42 11.91
C GLU A 68 14.32 -0.26 12.47
N SER A 69 14.58 -0.24 13.79
CA SER A 69 15.39 0.80 14.42
C SER A 69 16.81 0.87 13.87
N LYS A 70 17.39 -0.25 13.41
CA LYS A 70 18.71 -0.30 12.79
C LYS A 70 18.75 0.48 11.47
N ASN A 71 17.61 0.64 10.80
CA ASN A 71 17.49 1.36 9.53
C ASN A 71 16.80 2.74 9.72
N ASN A 72 16.77 3.26 10.94
CA ASN A 72 16.08 4.50 11.27
C ASN A 72 14.58 4.44 10.95
N GLN A 73 13.98 3.29 11.18
CA GLN A 73 12.55 3.02 10.92
C GLN A 73 11.85 2.58 12.20
N VAL A 74 10.53 2.65 12.18
CA VAL A 74 9.66 2.21 13.28
C VAL A 74 8.90 0.98 12.81
N GLY A 75 8.77 -0.04 13.67
CA GLY A 75 8.00 -1.24 13.33
C GLY A 75 6.52 -0.91 13.09
N ILE A 76 5.94 -1.48 12.03
CA ILE A 76 4.49 -1.33 11.77
C ILE A 76 3.70 -2.22 12.72
N VAL A 77 2.53 -1.73 13.11
CA VAL A 77 1.56 -2.48 13.93
C VAL A 77 0.23 -2.58 13.18
N ASP A 78 -0.68 -3.43 13.67
CA ASP A 78 -1.92 -3.72 12.96
C ASP A 78 -2.73 -2.47 12.61
N SER A 79 -2.83 -1.52 13.54
CA SER A 79 -3.59 -0.30 13.33
C SER A 79 -3.02 0.62 12.26
N ASP A 80 -1.74 0.47 11.91
CA ASP A 80 -1.14 1.27 10.85
C ASP A 80 -1.79 0.97 9.49
N PHE A 81 -2.27 -0.25 9.28
CA PHE A 81 -2.96 -0.61 8.03
C PHE A 81 -4.25 0.18 7.81
N ASP A 82 -4.91 0.64 8.87
CA ASP A 82 -6.10 1.48 8.76
C ASP A 82 -5.81 2.87 8.19
N LEU A 83 -4.55 3.28 8.17
CA LEU A 83 -4.13 4.56 7.62
C LEU A 83 -3.94 4.51 6.10
N ILE A 84 -3.91 3.31 5.49
CA ILE A 84 -3.66 3.15 4.06
C ILE A 84 -4.59 4.02 3.20
N PRO A 85 -5.92 4.02 3.41
CA PRO A 85 -6.79 4.87 2.60
C PRO A 85 -6.43 6.35 2.63
N ILE A 86 -6.11 6.89 3.81
CA ILE A 86 -5.78 8.31 3.92
C ILE A 86 -4.38 8.63 3.39
N ILE A 87 -3.44 7.69 3.52
CA ILE A 87 -2.09 7.86 2.94
C ILE A 87 -2.21 8.00 1.42
N ILE A 88 -3.09 7.24 0.78
CA ILE A 88 -3.32 7.35 -0.67
C ILE A 88 -4.06 8.63 -1.01
N SER A 89 -5.21 8.88 -0.37
CA SER A 89 -6.11 9.98 -0.74
C SER A 89 -5.58 11.36 -0.40
N ASP A 90 -4.71 11.46 0.61
CA ASP A 90 -4.19 12.73 1.12
C ASP A 90 -2.67 12.66 1.29
N SER A 91 -1.98 12.10 0.30
CA SER A 91 -0.52 12.00 0.33
C SER A 91 0.14 13.37 0.25
N ASP A 92 1.26 13.51 0.98
CA ASP A 92 2.06 14.73 0.92
C ASP A 92 2.76 14.83 -0.43
N PHE A 93 3.24 13.71 -0.95
CA PHE A 93 3.70 13.59 -2.33
C PHE A 93 3.70 12.12 -2.77
N ILE A 94 3.78 11.92 -4.10
CA ILE A 94 3.77 10.60 -4.73
C ILE A 94 4.98 10.52 -5.65
N GLU A 95 5.72 9.43 -5.56
CA GLU A 95 6.94 9.20 -6.33
C GLU A 95 6.83 7.88 -7.08
N ARG A 96 7.30 7.86 -8.33
CA ARG A 96 7.43 6.61 -9.05
C ARG A 96 8.68 5.88 -8.57
N GLY A 97 8.50 4.64 -8.11
CA GLY A 97 9.59 3.76 -7.72
C GLY A 97 10.16 3.00 -8.91
N THR A 98 11.07 2.07 -8.63
CA THR A 98 11.62 1.16 -9.64
C THR A 98 10.56 0.11 -9.99
N ASP A 99 10.35 -0.13 -11.29
CA ASP A 99 9.42 -1.15 -11.75
C ASP A 99 9.81 -2.53 -11.20
N THR A 100 8.81 -3.40 -11.01
CA THR A 100 9.06 -4.77 -10.59
C THR A 100 9.83 -5.53 -11.66
N ALA A 101 10.37 -6.72 -11.30
CA ALA A 101 11.09 -7.58 -12.23
C ALA A 101 10.23 -7.96 -13.45
N ARG A 102 8.90 -7.97 -13.31
CA ARG A 102 7.95 -8.24 -14.40
C ARG A 102 7.57 -6.98 -15.18
N GLY A 103 8.15 -5.83 -14.86
CA GLY A 103 7.86 -4.57 -15.53
C GLY A 103 6.63 -3.84 -15.06
N ASN A 104 6.07 -4.20 -13.90
CA ASN A 104 4.93 -3.48 -13.34
C ASN A 104 5.39 -2.20 -12.64
N PRO A 105 4.76 -1.04 -12.94
CA PRO A 105 5.12 0.20 -12.28
C PRO A 105 4.82 0.17 -10.78
N VAL A 106 5.69 0.81 -10.01
CA VAL A 106 5.57 0.93 -8.56
C VAL A 106 5.40 2.40 -8.20
N LEU A 107 4.46 2.69 -7.30
CA LEU A 107 4.23 4.03 -6.77
C LEU A 107 4.45 4.03 -5.27
N LYS A 108 5.11 5.08 -4.78
CA LYS A 108 5.32 5.32 -3.35
C LYS A 108 4.52 6.55 -2.93
N PHE A 109 3.66 6.36 -1.94
CA PHE A 109 2.84 7.42 -1.36
C PHE A 109 3.44 7.80 -0.02
N TYR A 110 3.76 9.08 0.15
CA TYR A 110 4.40 9.60 1.35
C TYR A 110 3.43 10.45 2.14
N LYS A 111 3.34 10.19 3.44
CA LYS A 111 2.53 11.02 4.33
C LYS A 111 3.10 11.03 5.74
N LYS A 112 3.18 12.23 6.32
CA LYS A 112 3.56 12.42 7.71
C LYS A 112 2.31 12.45 8.58
N ILE A 113 2.22 11.54 9.54
CA ILE A 113 1.11 11.45 10.49
C ILE A 113 1.70 11.31 11.89
N ASN A 114 1.34 12.23 12.81
CA ASN A 114 1.80 12.19 14.21
C ASN A 114 3.31 12.02 14.34
N ALA A 115 4.07 12.83 13.61
CA ALA A 115 5.54 12.85 13.58
C ALA A 115 6.19 11.57 13.00
N LYS A 116 5.41 10.66 12.44
CA LYS A 116 5.90 9.48 11.74
C LYS A 116 5.77 9.66 10.23
N ASN A 117 6.79 9.25 9.49
CA ASN A 117 6.80 9.36 8.03
C ASN A 117 6.42 8.00 7.43
N TYR A 118 5.17 7.89 6.98
CA TYR A 118 4.66 6.68 6.34
C TYR A 118 5.04 6.66 4.86
N ILE A 119 5.59 5.54 4.41
CA ILE A 119 5.85 5.28 3.00
C ILE A 119 5.05 4.03 2.61
N LEU A 120 4.04 4.22 1.76
CA LEU A 120 3.18 3.16 1.27
C LEU A 120 3.59 2.82 -0.15
N VAL A 121 3.91 1.57 -0.40
CA VAL A 121 4.35 1.09 -1.71
C VAL A 121 3.23 0.28 -2.34
N MET A 122 2.80 0.71 -3.52
CA MET A 122 1.73 0.07 -4.29
C MET A 122 2.24 -0.30 -5.67
N THR A 123 1.81 -1.45 -6.18
CA THR A 123 2.17 -1.91 -7.52
C THR A 123 0.98 -1.81 -8.46
N TYR A 124 1.20 -1.23 -9.64
CA TYR A 124 0.17 -1.10 -10.67
C TYR A 124 0.15 -2.33 -11.56
N PHE A 125 -1.04 -2.89 -11.73
CA PHE A 125 -1.29 -3.97 -12.68
C PHE A 125 -2.34 -3.51 -13.68
N LYS A 126 -1.99 -3.59 -14.96
CA LYS A 126 -2.87 -3.18 -16.04
C LYS A 126 -4.19 -3.97 -16.04
N GLY A 127 -4.13 -5.20 -15.56
CA GLY A 127 -5.32 -6.00 -15.33
C GLY A 127 -5.91 -6.63 -16.57
N GLY A 128 -6.85 -7.53 -16.33
CA GLY A 128 -7.62 -8.20 -17.37
C GLY A 128 -9.06 -7.71 -17.37
N ARG A 129 -10.02 -8.64 -17.33
CA ARG A 129 -11.47 -8.36 -17.40
C ARG A 129 -11.98 -7.41 -16.31
N LYS A 130 -11.38 -7.46 -15.12
CA LYS A 130 -11.78 -6.62 -13.99
C LYS A 130 -11.19 -5.23 -14.05
N GLY A 131 -10.34 -4.94 -15.04
CA GLY A 131 -9.67 -3.66 -15.19
C GLY A 131 -8.41 -3.55 -14.36
N ALA A 132 -7.80 -2.38 -14.41
CA ALA A 132 -6.54 -2.10 -13.73
C ALA A 132 -6.71 -2.06 -12.21
N LYS A 133 -5.63 -2.40 -11.49
CA LYS A 133 -5.59 -2.31 -10.04
C LYS A 133 -4.27 -1.75 -9.55
N LEU A 134 -4.33 -1.06 -8.44
CA LEU A 134 -3.19 -0.61 -7.66
C LEU A 134 -3.20 -1.45 -6.39
N GLU A 135 -2.22 -2.33 -6.24
CA GLU A 135 -2.22 -3.33 -5.17
C GLU A 135 -1.16 -3.03 -4.12
N PHE A 136 -1.55 -3.15 -2.86
CA PHE A 136 -0.65 -2.99 -1.73
C PHE A 136 0.52 -3.98 -1.85
N ASP A 137 1.74 -3.47 -1.82
CA ASP A 137 2.97 -4.27 -1.79
C ASP A 137 3.54 -4.29 -0.38
N THR A 138 3.87 -3.11 0.16
CA THR A 138 4.41 -3.00 1.51
C THR A 138 4.22 -1.59 2.06
N MET A 139 4.50 -1.43 3.34
CA MET A 139 4.50 -0.13 4.00
C MET A 139 5.58 -0.12 5.08
N TYR A 140 6.27 0.99 5.23
CA TYR A 140 7.24 1.17 6.30
C TYR A 140 7.17 2.60 6.84
N ILE A 141 7.73 2.77 8.04
CA ILE A 141 7.65 4.05 8.77
C ILE A 141 9.06 4.51 9.08
N LYS A 142 9.43 5.70 8.59
CA LYS A 142 10.71 6.34 8.93
C LYS A 142 10.54 7.27 10.12
N LYS A 143 11.55 7.32 10.94
CA LYS A 143 11.62 8.27 12.06
C LYS A 143 11.79 9.71 11.59
#